data_ad53bfa9d5212306f96f5d30e8eb83c0
#
_entry.id   ad53bfa9d5212306f96f5d30e8eb83c0
#
_cell.length_a   1.000
_cell.length_b   1.000
_cell.length_c   1.000
_cell.angle_alpha   90.00
_cell.angle_beta   90.00
_cell.angle_gamma   90.00
#
_symmetry.space_group_name_H-M   'P 1'
#
loop_
_entity.id
_entity.type
_entity.pdbx_description
1 polymer ?
#
loop_
_entity_poly.entity_id
_entity_poly.type
_entity_poly.pdbx_seq_one_letter_code
_entity_poly.pdbx_strand_id
1 'polypeptide(L)'
;NTYEQLREIDSDSSQLQTDAIQVICEALGAQQNEVTNITVLKKGMTNRSFLFSCKDKKYIMRIPGEGTDQLINRRQEAAVYQTIAGRRICDEIAYINPENGYKITEYLEGARVCDAEKEEDLQKCMKKLREFHGQKLRVDHSFDLFGQMEYYESLWEGTPSAYKDYEKTKAHVLQLKDYIEANAGEWVLTHIDAVPDNFLFVEENGKEEIRLIDWEYAGMQDPHVDIAMFCIYSLYKKEQVDHLIDLYFEGNCDDRTRIKIYCYIAVCGLLWSNWCEYKRKLGVEFGEYSLRQYRYAKDYYKIVQQELGEEGKEICTK
;
A
#
# COMPACT_ATOMS: atom_id res chain seq x y z
N ASN A 1 -16.35 15.92 26.55
CA ASN A 1 -15.12 15.74 27.27
C ASN A 1 -14.18 14.84 26.48
N THR A 2 -12.95 15.30 26.21
CA THR A 2 -11.95 14.62 25.36
C THR A 2 -11.67 13.19 25.82
N TYR A 3 -11.67 12.94 27.13
CA TYR A 3 -11.45 11.61 27.69
C TYR A 3 -12.64 10.66 27.52
N GLU A 4 -13.87 11.17 27.54
CA GLU A 4 -15.05 10.34 27.31
C GLU A 4 -15.20 9.93 25.86
N GLN A 5 -14.83 10.81 24.93
CA GLN A 5 -14.81 10.50 23.50
C GLN A 5 -13.77 9.43 23.15
N LEU A 6 -12.60 9.45 23.79
CA LEU A 6 -11.58 8.42 23.63
C LEU A 6 -11.98 7.08 24.30
N ARG A 7 -12.74 7.11 25.39
CA ARG A 7 -13.28 5.89 26.05
C ARG A 7 -14.26 5.11 25.20
N GLU A 8 -15.03 5.76 24.34
CA GLU A 8 -15.94 5.09 23.39
C GLU A 8 -15.19 4.32 22.30
N ILE A 9 -13.88 4.64 22.10
CA ILE A 9 -13.04 4.03 21.07
C ILE A 9 -12.40 2.73 21.54
N ASP A 10 -12.09 2.63 22.83
CA ASP A 10 -11.41 1.45 23.41
C ASP A 10 -11.76 1.32 24.89
N SER A 11 -12.68 0.41 25.19
CA SER A 11 -13.14 0.16 26.57
C SER A 11 -12.03 -0.41 27.50
N ASP A 12 -10.93 -0.92 26.92
CA ASP A 12 -9.91 -1.65 27.66
C ASP A 12 -8.60 -0.87 27.89
N SER A 13 -8.40 0.34 27.33
CA SER A 13 -7.13 1.03 27.44
C SER A 13 -7.22 2.47 27.98
N SER A 14 -7.34 2.62 29.28
CA SER A 14 -7.15 3.91 29.95
C SER A 14 -5.72 4.47 29.79
N GLN A 15 -4.74 3.62 29.50
CA GLN A 15 -3.32 3.96 29.40
C GLN A 15 -2.93 4.47 27.99
N LEU A 16 -3.44 3.85 26.93
CA LEU A 16 -3.26 4.31 25.54
C LEU A 16 -3.85 5.70 25.29
N GLN A 17 -4.92 6.05 25.98
CA GLN A 17 -5.59 7.35 25.89
C GLN A 17 -4.73 8.47 26.45
N THR A 18 -4.04 8.22 27.57
CA THR A 18 -3.14 9.18 28.18
C THR A 18 -1.92 9.42 27.30
N ASP A 19 -1.35 8.35 26.75
CA ASP A 19 -0.12 8.40 25.96
C ASP A 19 -0.34 9.11 24.62
N ALA A 20 -1.45 8.86 23.92
CA ALA A 20 -1.75 9.52 22.64
C ALA A 20 -1.96 11.04 22.79
N ILE A 21 -2.69 11.46 23.82
CA ILE A 21 -2.89 12.90 24.11
C ILE A 21 -1.57 13.56 24.53
N GLN A 22 -0.76 12.89 25.34
CA GLN A 22 0.55 13.38 25.71
C GLN A 22 1.44 13.58 24.48
N VAL A 23 1.50 12.58 23.58
CA VAL A 23 2.26 12.69 22.33
C VAL A 23 1.77 13.86 21.46
N ILE A 24 0.46 14.07 21.35
CA ILE A 24 -0.11 15.21 20.62
C ILE A 24 0.34 16.53 21.25
N CYS A 25 0.24 16.67 22.56
CA CYS A 25 0.63 17.89 23.27
C CYS A 25 2.13 18.19 23.09
N GLU A 26 2.99 17.20 23.25
CA GLU A 26 4.42 17.32 23.06
C GLU A 26 4.80 17.66 21.60
N ALA A 27 4.24 16.93 20.64
CA ALA A 27 4.55 17.10 19.22
C ALA A 27 4.10 18.45 18.66
N LEU A 28 2.93 18.94 19.07
CA LEU A 28 2.36 20.18 18.58
C LEU A 28 2.62 21.39 19.50
N GLY A 29 3.31 21.20 20.63
CA GLY A 29 3.53 22.24 21.64
C GLY A 29 2.21 22.82 22.15
N ALA A 30 1.25 21.96 22.48
CA ALA A 30 -0.11 22.33 22.84
C ALA A 30 -0.45 21.88 24.27
N GLN A 31 -1.44 22.56 24.87
CA GLN A 31 -2.06 22.12 26.11
C GLN A 31 -3.20 21.13 25.82
N GLN A 32 -3.51 20.26 26.76
CA GLN A 32 -4.55 19.23 26.59
C GLN A 32 -5.93 19.83 26.25
N ASN A 33 -6.27 21.00 26.77
CA ASN A 33 -7.53 21.68 26.49
C ASN A 33 -7.59 22.31 25.07
N GLU A 34 -6.46 22.39 24.38
CA GLU A 34 -6.41 22.83 22.97
C GLU A 34 -6.67 21.68 21.99
N VAL A 35 -6.65 20.41 22.46
CA VAL A 35 -6.98 19.23 21.67
C VAL A 35 -8.48 18.99 21.76
N THR A 36 -9.20 19.23 20.66
CA THR A 36 -10.66 19.23 20.62
C THR A 36 -11.21 18.48 19.41
N ASN A 37 -12.53 18.30 19.34
CA ASN A 37 -13.23 17.70 18.19
C ASN A 37 -12.66 16.32 17.77
N ILE A 38 -12.36 15.48 18.75
CA ILE A 38 -11.82 14.15 18.48
C ILE A 38 -12.93 13.28 17.88
N THR A 39 -12.67 12.74 16.68
CA THR A 39 -13.58 11.86 15.96
C THR A 39 -12.81 10.65 15.44
N VAL A 40 -13.31 9.45 15.76
CA VAL A 40 -12.73 8.21 15.25
C VAL A 40 -12.91 8.14 13.75
N LEU A 41 -11.84 7.89 13.03
CA LEU A 41 -11.91 7.55 11.63
C LEU A 41 -12.20 6.04 11.48
N LYS A 42 -12.74 5.68 10.32
CA LYS A 42 -12.99 4.27 10.01
C LYS A 42 -11.73 3.46 10.28
N LYS A 43 -11.86 2.38 11.04
CA LYS A 43 -10.76 1.49 11.40
C LYS A 43 -10.14 0.91 10.12
N GLY A 44 -8.88 1.25 9.87
CA GLY A 44 -8.09 0.66 8.78
C GLY A 44 -7.75 -0.81 9.06
N MET A 45 -7.19 -1.51 8.08
CA MET A 45 -6.81 -2.92 8.21
C MET A 45 -5.62 -3.12 9.16
N THR A 46 -4.77 -2.10 9.30
CA THR A 46 -3.50 -2.16 10.06
C THR A 46 -3.45 -1.18 11.23
N ASN A 47 -4.13 -0.04 11.14
CA ASN A 47 -3.98 1.05 12.09
C ASN A 47 -5.31 1.55 12.65
N ARG A 48 -5.26 2.16 13.83
CA ARG A 48 -6.34 2.95 14.42
C ARG A 48 -6.04 4.42 14.18
N SER A 49 -7.02 5.17 13.71
CA SER A 49 -6.81 6.60 13.45
C SER A 49 -7.98 7.43 13.96
N PHE A 50 -7.68 8.63 14.44
CA PHE A 50 -8.69 9.61 14.81
C PHE A 50 -8.31 11.01 14.34
N LEU A 51 -9.33 11.75 13.96
CA LEU A 51 -9.25 13.17 13.62
C LEU A 51 -9.36 14.00 14.87
N PHE A 52 -8.59 15.07 14.98
CA PHE A 52 -8.71 16.06 16.07
C PHE A 52 -8.35 17.46 15.58
N SER A 53 -8.79 18.47 16.32
CA SER A 53 -8.43 19.87 16.10
C SER A 53 -7.45 20.34 17.15
N CYS A 54 -6.45 21.12 16.73
CA CYS A 54 -5.48 21.78 17.61
C CYS A 54 -4.98 23.06 16.98
N LYS A 55 -5.06 24.20 17.71
CA LYS A 55 -4.57 25.51 17.24
C LYS A 55 -5.04 25.88 15.83
N ASP A 56 -6.35 25.85 15.58
CA ASP A 56 -7.01 26.20 14.31
C ASP A 56 -6.69 25.29 13.12
N LYS A 57 -5.97 24.18 13.33
CA LYS A 57 -5.71 23.14 12.35
C LYS A 57 -6.36 21.83 12.74
N LYS A 58 -6.61 20.99 11.74
CA LYS A 58 -7.06 19.60 11.92
C LYS A 58 -5.92 18.63 11.63
N TYR A 59 -5.85 17.57 12.39
CA TYR A 59 -4.81 16.54 12.30
C TYR A 59 -5.42 15.16 12.40
N ILE A 60 -4.69 14.17 11.85
CA ILE A 60 -4.97 12.76 12.06
C ILE A 60 -3.86 12.19 12.95
N MET A 61 -4.25 11.56 14.06
CA MET A 61 -3.37 10.71 14.87
C MET A 61 -3.54 9.27 14.44
N ARG A 62 -2.45 8.61 14.07
CA ARG A 62 -2.42 7.17 13.81
C ARG A 62 -1.70 6.46 14.96
N ILE A 63 -2.36 5.43 15.47
CA ILE A 63 -1.82 4.48 16.45
C ILE A 63 -1.78 3.11 15.77
N PRO A 64 -0.62 2.41 15.74
CA PRO A 64 -0.54 1.06 15.21
C PRO A 64 -1.55 0.10 15.83
N GLY A 65 -2.16 -0.72 14.99
CA GLY A 65 -3.08 -1.75 15.44
C GLY A 65 -2.33 -2.96 16.01
N GLU A 66 -3.06 -3.81 16.70
CA GLU A 66 -2.54 -5.04 17.29
C GLU A 66 -1.98 -5.99 16.21
N GLY A 67 -0.80 -6.57 16.43
CA GLY A 67 -0.13 -7.48 15.50
C GLY A 67 0.51 -6.81 14.28
N THR A 68 0.53 -5.47 14.20
CA THR A 68 1.18 -4.76 13.08
C THR A 68 2.69 -4.69 13.22
N ASP A 69 3.24 -4.85 14.41
CA ASP A 69 4.69 -4.80 14.65
C ASP A 69 5.44 -5.93 13.93
N GLN A 70 4.76 -7.04 13.63
CA GLN A 70 5.29 -8.14 12.81
C GLN A 70 5.22 -7.86 11.30
N LEU A 71 4.38 -6.93 10.87
CA LEU A 71 4.14 -6.62 9.46
C LEU A 71 4.90 -5.39 8.99
N ILE A 72 5.10 -4.41 9.85
CA ILE A 72 5.58 -3.07 9.52
C ILE A 72 6.84 -2.72 10.31
N ASN A 73 7.88 -2.33 9.61
CA ASN A 73 9.09 -1.78 10.22
C ASN A 73 8.95 -0.25 10.36
N ARG A 74 8.67 0.23 11.57
CA ARG A 74 8.41 1.65 11.84
C ARG A 74 9.59 2.58 11.59
N ARG A 75 10.82 2.09 11.74
CA ARG A 75 12.03 2.85 11.42
C ARG A 75 12.19 3.03 9.91
N GLN A 76 11.88 2.01 9.13
CA GLN A 76 11.87 2.10 7.67
C GLN A 76 10.79 3.05 7.18
N GLU A 77 9.59 2.98 7.73
CA GLU A 77 8.51 3.92 7.43
C GLU A 77 8.94 5.37 7.70
N ALA A 78 9.53 5.65 8.88
CA ALA A 78 10.01 6.99 9.22
C ALA A 78 11.10 7.49 8.23
N ALA A 79 12.02 6.62 7.81
CA ALA A 79 13.04 6.94 6.81
C ALA A 79 12.44 7.28 5.43
N VAL A 80 11.37 6.60 5.03
CA VAL A 80 10.63 6.93 3.81
C VAL A 80 10.03 8.34 3.91
N TYR A 81 9.31 8.64 5.00
CA TYR A 81 8.73 9.97 5.19
C TYR A 81 9.78 11.09 5.22
N GLN A 82 10.97 10.85 5.79
CA GLN A 82 12.08 11.80 5.72
C GLN A 82 12.55 12.03 4.28
N THR A 83 12.59 10.98 3.46
CA THR A 83 13.03 11.05 2.06
C THR A 83 12.05 11.82 1.18
N ILE A 84 10.75 11.70 1.41
CA ILE A 84 9.69 12.34 0.61
C ILE A 84 9.24 13.70 1.18
N ALA A 85 9.72 14.09 2.36
CA ALA A 85 9.35 15.35 3.01
C ALA A 85 9.58 16.57 2.11
N GLY A 86 8.63 17.53 2.12
CA GLY A 86 8.69 18.78 1.38
C GLY A 86 8.57 18.66 -0.15
N ARG A 87 8.33 17.45 -0.68
CA ARG A 87 8.22 17.20 -2.14
C ARG A 87 6.79 17.25 -2.66
N ARG A 88 5.80 17.52 -1.82
CA ARG A 88 4.36 17.51 -2.17
C ARG A 88 3.89 16.15 -2.74
N ILE A 89 4.54 15.08 -2.29
CA ILE A 89 4.18 13.71 -2.67
C ILE A 89 3.10 13.16 -1.74
N CYS A 90 3.27 13.38 -0.43
CA CYS A 90 2.37 12.90 0.62
C CYS A 90 1.69 14.03 1.40
N ASP A 91 0.88 13.67 2.39
CA ASP A 91 0.40 14.54 3.44
C ASP A 91 1.55 15.09 4.31
N GLU A 92 1.35 16.25 4.94
CA GLU A 92 2.37 16.86 5.79
C GLU A 92 2.44 16.14 7.14
N ILE A 93 3.66 15.69 7.48
CA ILE A 93 3.95 14.98 8.72
C ILE A 93 4.31 15.99 9.82
N ALA A 94 3.45 16.09 10.83
CA ALA A 94 3.73 16.87 12.04
C ALA A 94 4.57 16.11 13.07
N TYR A 95 4.41 14.77 13.10
CA TYR A 95 5.16 13.91 14.02
C TYR A 95 5.16 12.46 13.50
N ILE A 96 6.28 11.78 13.66
CA ILE A 96 6.38 10.33 13.47
C ILE A 96 7.40 9.76 14.45
N ASN A 97 7.02 8.70 15.17
CA ASN A 97 7.92 8.00 16.08
C ASN A 97 8.37 6.68 15.47
N PRO A 98 9.67 6.51 15.17
CA PRO A 98 10.21 5.30 14.56
C PRO A 98 10.20 4.07 15.48
N GLU A 99 10.02 4.25 16.79
CA GLU A 99 10.05 3.14 17.76
C GLU A 99 8.65 2.52 17.95
N ASN A 100 7.62 3.34 18.07
CA ASN A 100 6.25 2.86 18.33
C ASN A 100 5.27 3.09 17.18
N GLY A 101 5.69 3.76 16.10
CA GLY A 101 4.88 3.99 14.92
C GLY A 101 3.74 5.01 15.08
N TYR A 102 3.72 5.77 16.18
CA TYR A 102 2.76 6.87 16.33
C TYR A 102 3.06 7.94 15.30
N LYS A 103 2.02 8.40 14.60
CA LYS A 103 2.15 9.39 13.53
C LYS A 103 1.05 10.43 13.63
N ILE A 104 1.41 11.71 13.46
CA ILE A 104 0.47 12.82 13.35
C ILE A 104 0.69 13.47 11.99
N THR A 105 -0.37 13.57 11.20
CA THR A 105 -0.37 14.24 9.89
C THR A 105 -1.38 15.37 9.87
N GLU A 106 -1.13 16.41 9.07
CA GLU A 106 -2.14 17.43 8.81
C GLU A 106 -3.31 16.80 8.02
N TYR A 107 -4.54 17.13 8.42
CA TYR A 107 -5.74 16.64 7.74
C TYR A 107 -5.95 17.43 6.44
N LEU A 108 -6.05 16.72 5.34
CA LEU A 108 -6.33 17.30 4.02
C LEU A 108 -7.84 17.57 3.89
N GLU A 109 -8.25 18.78 4.22
CA GLU A 109 -9.66 19.14 4.22
C GLU A 109 -10.25 19.13 2.82
N GLY A 110 -11.45 18.52 2.68
CA GLY A 110 -12.12 18.37 1.37
C GLY A 110 -11.49 17.36 0.44
N ALA A 111 -10.47 16.62 0.89
CA ALA A 111 -9.88 15.56 0.08
C ALA A 111 -10.87 14.44 -0.22
N ARG A 112 -10.80 13.90 -1.44
CA ARG A 112 -11.49 12.69 -1.84
C ARG A 112 -10.50 11.62 -2.27
N VAL A 113 -10.86 10.36 -2.15
CA VAL A 113 -10.07 9.23 -2.67
C VAL A 113 -10.24 9.08 -4.18
N CYS A 114 -9.33 8.36 -4.83
CA CYS A 114 -9.45 7.98 -6.22
C CYS A 114 -10.69 7.10 -6.44
N ASP A 115 -11.45 7.41 -7.47
CA ASP A 115 -12.48 6.52 -8.02
C ASP A 115 -11.86 5.64 -9.11
N ALA A 116 -11.68 4.35 -8.80
CA ALA A 116 -11.03 3.38 -9.68
C ALA A 116 -11.84 3.03 -10.94
N GLU A 117 -13.08 3.52 -11.05
CA GLU A 117 -13.92 3.39 -12.24
C GLU A 117 -13.91 4.68 -13.11
N LYS A 118 -13.31 5.77 -12.60
CA LYS A 118 -13.31 7.06 -13.28
C LYS A 118 -12.03 7.28 -14.08
N GLU A 119 -12.15 7.34 -15.40
CA GLU A 119 -11.04 7.49 -16.34
C GLU A 119 -10.09 8.66 -16.00
N GLU A 120 -10.65 9.84 -15.69
CA GLU A 120 -9.84 11.02 -15.34
C GLU A 120 -9.01 10.81 -14.09
N ASP A 121 -9.54 10.07 -13.09
CA ASP A 121 -8.81 9.77 -11.86
C ASP A 121 -7.67 8.78 -12.13
N LEU A 122 -7.91 7.75 -12.97
CA LEU A 122 -6.88 6.80 -13.36
C LEU A 122 -5.73 7.46 -14.11
N GLN A 123 -6.03 8.35 -15.08
CA GLN A 123 -5.02 9.10 -15.82
C GLN A 123 -4.14 9.94 -14.87
N LYS A 124 -4.77 10.64 -13.93
CA LYS A 124 -4.06 11.47 -12.95
C LYS A 124 -3.23 10.63 -11.97
N CYS A 125 -3.76 9.49 -11.48
CA CYS A 125 -3.03 8.60 -10.58
C CYS A 125 -1.81 7.99 -11.27
N MET A 126 -1.96 7.48 -12.50
CA MET A 126 -0.84 6.90 -13.24
C MET A 126 0.22 7.95 -13.61
N LYS A 127 -0.19 9.17 -13.96
CA LYS A 127 0.71 10.29 -14.14
C LYS A 127 1.48 10.61 -12.83
N LYS A 128 0.78 10.66 -11.69
CA LYS A 128 1.40 10.93 -10.38
C LYS A 128 2.42 9.85 -10.00
N LEU A 129 2.10 8.56 -10.22
CA LEU A 129 3.05 7.47 -9.99
C LEU A 129 4.28 7.59 -10.88
N ARG A 130 4.10 7.83 -12.18
CA ARG A 130 5.21 8.00 -13.11
C ARG A 130 6.13 9.16 -12.71
N GLU A 131 5.55 10.31 -12.33
CA GLU A 131 6.30 11.47 -11.84
C GLU A 131 7.05 11.16 -10.53
N PHE A 132 6.43 10.42 -9.63
CA PHE A 132 7.05 9.97 -8.38
C PHE A 132 8.24 9.03 -8.67
N HIS A 133 8.03 7.96 -9.43
CA HIS A 133 9.07 7.01 -9.78
C HIS A 133 10.22 7.67 -10.57
N GLY A 134 9.88 8.65 -11.43
CA GLY A 134 10.84 9.43 -12.20
C GLY A 134 11.78 10.29 -11.36
N GLN A 135 11.45 10.59 -10.10
CA GLN A 135 12.37 11.28 -9.18
C GLN A 135 13.51 10.37 -8.70
N LYS A 136 13.44 9.06 -8.91
CA LYS A 136 14.45 8.06 -8.54
C LYS A 136 14.94 8.18 -7.09
N LEU A 137 13.99 8.46 -6.19
CA LEU A 137 14.29 8.56 -4.76
C LEU A 137 14.78 7.21 -4.23
N ARG A 138 15.58 7.24 -3.17
CA ARG A 138 16.22 6.05 -2.61
C ARG A 138 16.14 6.06 -1.08
N VAL A 139 16.00 4.85 -0.53
CA VAL A 139 16.12 4.54 0.90
C VAL A 139 17.06 3.33 1.07
N ASP A 140 17.52 3.07 2.28
CA ASP A 140 18.52 2.02 2.56
C ASP A 140 17.92 0.61 2.72
N HIS A 141 16.61 0.46 2.50
CA HIS A 141 15.91 -0.82 2.60
C HIS A 141 15.13 -1.12 1.34
N SER A 142 14.90 -2.40 1.09
CA SER A 142 14.09 -2.88 -0.03
C SER A 142 12.83 -3.61 0.46
N PHE A 143 11.83 -3.66 -0.39
CA PHE A 143 10.69 -4.54 -0.20
C PHE A 143 10.87 -5.77 -1.10
N ASP A 144 11.44 -6.84 -0.55
CA ASP A 144 11.62 -8.10 -1.27
C ASP A 144 10.30 -8.86 -1.34
N LEU A 145 9.68 -8.87 -2.52
CA LEU A 145 8.37 -9.52 -2.75
C LEU A 145 8.37 -11.00 -2.39
N PHE A 146 9.41 -11.74 -2.79
CA PHE A 146 9.49 -13.18 -2.56
C PHE A 146 9.84 -13.50 -1.10
N GLY A 147 10.81 -12.79 -0.53
CA GLY A 147 11.13 -12.91 0.88
C GLY A 147 9.95 -12.53 1.78
N GLN A 148 9.19 -11.51 1.41
CA GLN A 148 8.00 -11.10 2.16
C GLN A 148 6.86 -12.11 2.05
N MET A 149 6.70 -12.76 0.89
CA MET A 149 5.75 -13.86 0.70
C MET A 149 6.05 -15.04 1.64
N GLU A 150 7.31 -15.45 1.72
CA GLU A 150 7.78 -16.51 2.64
C GLU A 150 7.62 -16.09 4.10
N TYR A 151 7.91 -14.83 4.40
CA TYR A 151 7.75 -14.30 5.75
C TYR A 151 6.28 -14.34 6.20
N TYR A 152 5.34 -13.87 5.38
CA TYR A 152 3.91 -13.91 5.74
C TYR A 152 3.40 -15.34 5.91
N GLU A 153 3.87 -16.28 5.09
CA GLU A 153 3.57 -17.70 5.25
C GLU A 153 4.13 -18.25 6.60
N SER A 154 5.33 -17.85 6.99
CA SER A 154 5.92 -18.27 8.26
C SER A 154 5.09 -17.82 9.49
N LEU A 155 4.37 -16.71 9.37
CA LEU A 155 3.48 -16.20 10.42
C LEU A 155 2.23 -17.08 10.64
N TRP A 156 1.96 -18.03 9.74
CA TRP A 156 0.86 -18.99 9.94
C TRP A 156 1.20 -20.08 10.98
N GLU A 157 2.48 -20.19 11.39
CA GLU A 157 2.97 -21.14 12.40
C GLU A 157 2.49 -22.58 12.15
N GLY A 158 2.62 -23.04 10.91
CA GLY A 158 2.24 -24.39 10.50
C GLY A 158 0.73 -24.62 10.30
N THR A 159 -0.11 -23.59 10.44
CA THR A 159 -1.52 -23.68 10.05
C THR A 159 -1.59 -23.82 8.52
N PRO A 160 -2.30 -24.83 7.98
CA PRO A 160 -2.39 -24.98 6.53
C PRO A 160 -3.21 -23.85 5.91
N SER A 161 -2.88 -23.49 4.66
CA SER A 161 -3.68 -22.55 3.86
C SER A 161 -5.13 -23.04 3.71
N ALA A 162 -6.07 -22.09 3.60
CA ALA A 162 -7.45 -22.39 3.23
C ALA A 162 -7.56 -22.95 1.80
N TYR A 163 -6.56 -22.72 0.96
CA TYR A 163 -6.53 -23.13 -0.45
C TYR A 163 -5.83 -24.49 -0.61
N LYS A 164 -6.57 -25.51 -1.03
CA LYS A 164 -6.06 -26.89 -1.15
C LYS A 164 -4.88 -27.06 -2.11
N ASP A 165 -4.77 -26.19 -3.10
CA ASP A 165 -3.73 -26.21 -4.14
C ASP A 165 -2.65 -25.15 -3.91
N TYR A 166 -2.51 -24.65 -2.67
CA TYR A 166 -1.59 -23.57 -2.31
C TYR A 166 -0.14 -23.88 -2.72
N GLU A 167 0.39 -25.05 -2.36
CA GLU A 167 1.77 -25.45 -2.68
C GLU A 167 2.05 -25.43 -4.18
N LYS A 168 1.09 -25.91 -4.98
CA LYS A 168 1.19 -25.87 -6.43
C LYS A 168 1.16 -24.42 -6.95
N THR A 169 0.28 -23.60 -6.43
CA THR A 169 0.16 -22.19 -6.83
C THR A 169 1.43 -21.42 -6.46
N LYS A 170 1.96 -21.62 -5.26
CA LYS A 170 3.23 -21.05 -4.82
C LYS A 170 4.38 -21.45 -5.73
N ALA A 171 4.51 -22.74 -6.05
CA ALA A 171 5.54 -23.22 -6.96
C ALA A 171 5.46 -22.57 -8.35
N HIS A 172 4.25 -22.37 -8.88
CA HIS A 172 4.04 -21.67 -10.14
C HIS A 172 4.46 -20.20 -10.07
N VAL A 173 4.10 -19.49 -9.00
CA VAL A 173 4.48 -18.09 -8.80
C VAL A 173 5.99 -17.94 -8.67
N LEU A 174 6.66 -18.84 -7.94
CA LEU A 174 8.12 -18.83 -7.81
C LEU A 174 8.85 -19.00 -9.15
N GLN A 175 8.28 -19.72 -10.13
CA GLN A 175 8.85 -19.85 -11.48
C GLN A 175 8.91 -18.53 -12.24
N LEU A 176 8.08 -17.53 -11.86
CA LEU A 176 8.08 -16.21 -12.50
C LEU A 176 9.29 -15.36 -12.11
N LYS A 177 10.01 -15.74 -11.06
CA LYS A 177 11.15 -14.97 -10.53
C LYS A 177 12.23 -14.77 -11.59
N ASP A 178 12.61 -15.80 -12.32
CA ASP A 178 13.66 -15.71 -13.34
C ASP A 178 13.30 -14.70 -14.44
N TYR A 179 12.04 -14.68 -14.88
CA TYR A 179 11.59 -13.70 -15.87
C TYR A 179 11.59 -12.27 -15.31
N ILE A 180 11.15 -12.08 -14.08
CA ILE A 180 11.18 -10.78 -13.39
C ILE A 180 12.62 -10.28 -13.30
N GLU A 181 13.55 -11.10 -12.82
CA GLU A 181 14.95 -10.72 -12.64
C GLU A 181 15.64 -10.40 -13.99
N ALA A 182 15.35 -11.17 -15.03
CA ALA A 182 15.90 -10.94 -16.37
C ALA A 182 15.39 -9.64 -17.03
N ASN A 183 14.22 -9.13 -16.62
CA ASN A 183 13.58 -7.94 -17.17
C ASN A 183 13.41 -6.81 -16.14
N ALA A 184 14.03 -6.94 -14.96
CA ALA A 184 13.99 -5.90 -13.93
C ALA A 184 14.70 -4.63 -14.41
N GLY A 185 14.06 -3.48 -14.15
CA GLY A 185 14.66 -2.18 -14.34
C GLY A 185 15.42 -1.70 -13.11
N GLU A 186 15.77 -0.42 -13.11
CA GLU A 186 16.36 0.22 -11.93
C GLU A 186 15.33 0.26 -10.78
N TRP A 187 15.71 -0.25 -9.63
CA TRP A 187 14.90 -0.12 -8.42
C TRP A 187 14.95 1.31 -7.89
N VAL A 188 13.80 1.83 -7.57
CA VAL A 188 13.61 3.16 -6.96
C VAL A 188 12.76 3.02 -5.70
N LEU A 189 12.63 4.09 -4.92
CA LEU A 189 11.62 4.11 -3.87
C LEU A 189 10.24 3.88 -4.51
N THR A 190 9.59 2.82 -4.09
CA THR A 190 8.30 2.35 -4.59
C THR A 190 7.33 2.29 -3.41
N HIS A 191 6.08 2.65 -3.64
CA HIS A 191 5.08 2.78 -2.55
C HIS A 191 4.66 1.41 -1.99
N ILE A 192 4.59 0.40 -2.85
CA ILE A 192 4.14 -0.98 -2.58
C ILE A 192 2.63 -1.09 -2.33
N ASP A 193 2.03 -0.14 -1.64
CA ASP A 193 0.58 -0.11 -1.36
C ASP A 193 -0.10 1.03 -2.13
N ALA A 194 0.25 1.21 -3.42
CA ALA A 194 -0.30 2.24 -4.30
C ALA A 194 -1.73 1.88 -4.77
N VAL A 195 -2.63 1.76 -3.81
CA VAL A 195 -4.05 1.41 -4.04
C VAL A 195 -4.92 2.68 -4.17
N PRO A 196 -6.09 2.64 -4.84
CA PRO A 196 -6.93 3.82 -5.03
C PRO A 196 -7.22 4.62 -3.76
N ASP A 197 -7.45 3.95 -2.64
CA ASP A 197 -7.77 4.57 -1.35
C ASP A 197 -6.61 5.44 -0.80
N ASN A 198 -5.39 5.21 -1.27
CA ASN A 198 -4.20 5.96 -0.86
C ASN A 198 -3.88 7.16 -1.75
N PHE A 199 -4.64 7.38 -2.83
CA PHE A 199 -4.55 8.59 -3.66
C PHE A 199 -5.61 9.60 -3.24
N LEU A 200 -5.18 10.66 -2.55
CA LEU A 200 -6.06 11.75 -2.12
C LEU A 200 -5.99 12.91 -3.11
N PHE A 201 -7.13 13.26 -3.66
CA PHE A 201 -7.33 14.43 -4.50
C PHE A 201 -7.71 15.61 -3.63
N VAL A 202 -6.91 16.66 -3.65
CA VAL A 202 -7.09 17.86 -2.84
C VAL A 202 -7.11 19.10 -3.72
N GLU A 203 -7.94 20.09 -3.36
CA GLU A 203 -7.98 21.38 -4.03
C GLU A 203 -6.97 22.31 -3.35
N GLU A 204 -5.92 22.72 -4.06
CA GLU A 204 -4.91 23.64 -3.56
C GLU A 204 -4.71 24.78 -4.55
N ASN A 205 -4.94 26.01 -4.12
CA ASN A 205 -4.77 27.22 -4.95
C ASN A 205 -5.53 27.19 -6.29
N GLY A 206 -6.74 26.64 -6.30
CA GLY A 206 -7.59 26.50 -7.49
C GLY A 206 -7.14 25.42 -8.45
N LYS A 207 -6.31 24.46 -8.00
CA LYS A 207 -5.89 23.29 -8.77
C LYS A 207 -6.09 22.02 -7.97
N GLU A 208 -6.53 20.97 -8.65
CA GLU A 208 -6.58 19.64 -8.06
C GLU A 208 -5.19 19.02 -8.06
N GLU A 209 -4.71 18.69 -6.88
CA GLU A 209 -3.42 18.04 -6.62
C GLU A 209 -3.64 16.65 -6.03
N ILE A 210 -2.66 15.75 -6.17
CA ILE A 210 -2.73 14.41 -5.60
C ILE A 210 -1.67 14.25 -4.51
N ARG A 211 -2.10 13.74 -3.37
CA ARG A 211 -1.23 13.27 -2.29
C ARG A 211 -1.36 11.76 -2.17
N LEU A 212 -0.23 11.06 -2.19
CA LEU A 212 -0.16 9.62 -1.98
C LEU A 212 0.18 9.37 -0.51
N ILE A 213 -0.70 8.72 0.21
CA ILE A 213 -0.59 8.51 1.66
C ILE A 213 -0.29 7.04 1.99
N ASP A 214 0.03 6.78 3.25
CA ASP A 214 0.22 5.43 3.84
C ASP A 214 1.43 4.66 3.29
N TRP A 215 2.62 5.18 3.57
CA TRP A 215 3.92 4.69 3.09
C TRP A 215 4.53 3.56 3.95
N GLU A 216 3.75 2.85 4.72
CA GLU A 216 4.24 1.91 5.72
C GLU A 216 4.91 0.64 5.13
N TYR A 217 4.65 0.31 3.85
CA TYR A 217 5.29 -0.79 3.13
C TYR A 217 6.38 -0.32 2.14
N ALA A 218 6.53 0.98 1.95
CA ALA A 218 7.40 1.53 0.92
C ALA A 218 8.87 1.13 1.12
N GLY A 219 9.57 0.89 0.01
CA GLY A 219 10.97 0.50 -0.01
C GLY A 219 11.51 0.48 -1.44
N MET A 220 12.79 0.16 -1.59
CA MET A 220 13.39 0.00 -2.91
C MET A 220 12.81 -1.22 -3.62
N GLN A 221 12.25 -1.01 -4.80
CA GLN A 221 11.67 -2.06 -5.64
C GLN A 221 11.58 -1.59 -7.10
N ASP A 222 11.23 -2.49 -8.02
CA ASP A 222 10.81 -2.14 -9.38
C ASP A 222 9.52 -1.31 -9.32
N PRO A 223 9.48 -0.09 -9.88
CA PRO A 223 8.33 0.79 -9.79
C PRO A 223 7.03 0.22 -10.38
N HIS A 224 7.14 -0.75 -11.27
CA HIS A 224 5.96 -1.38 -11.89
C HIS A 224 5.15 -2.26 -10.93
N VAL A 225 5.68 -2.55 -9.74
CA VAL A 225 4.94 -3.20 -8.66
C VAL A 225 3.76 -2.34 -8.21
N ASP A 226 3.89 -1.00 -8.20
CA ASP A 226 2.80 -0.10 -7.84
C ASP A 226 1.61 -0.19 -8.82
N ILE A 227 1.88 -0.45 -10.12
CA ILE A 227 0.82 -0.69 -11.11
C ILE A 227 0.07 -2.00 -10.77
N ALA A 228 0.83 -3.07 -10.48
CA ALA A 228 0.26 -4.36 -10.11
C ALA A 228 -0.62 -4.25 -8.85
N MET A 229 -0.15 -3.53 -7.85
CA MET A 229 -0.89 -3.30 -6.60
C MET A 229 -2.20 -2.56 -6.81
N PHE A 230 -2.19 -1.49 -7.64
CA PHE A 230 -3.41 -0.79 -8.00
C PHE A 230 -4.43 -1.73 -8.65
N CYS A 231 -3.98 -2.57 -9.59
CA CYS A 231 -4.84 -3.51 -10.31
C CYS A 231 -5.49 -4.55 -9.40
N ILE A 232 -4.70 -5.21 -8.53
CA ILE A 232 -5.22 -6.30 -7.68
C ILE A 232 -6.15 -5.79 -6.58
N TYR A 233 -5.90 -4.60 -6.04
CA TYR A 233 -6.79 -3.98 -5.06
C TYR A 233 -8.12 -3.57 -5.69
N SER A 234 -8.08 -2.99 -6.89
CA SER A 234 -9.25 -2.59 -7.67
C SER A 234 -10.03 -3.77 -8.24
N LEU A 235 -9.55 -4.98 -8.08
CA LEU A 235 -10.13 -6.22 -8.61
C LEU A 235 -10.32 -6.20 -10.14
N TYR A 236 -9.38 -5.57 -10.85
CA TYR A 236 -9.45 -5.37 -12.29
C TYR A 236 -9.37 -6.68 -13.08
N LYS A 237 -10.13 -6.74 -14.19
CA LYS A 237 -9.99 -7.75 -15.22
C LYS A 237 -8.81 -7.41 -16.15
N LYS A 238 -8.41 -8.35 -17.00
CA LYS A 238 -7.24 -8.19 -17.89
C LYS A 238 -7.33 -6.92 -18.74
N GLU A 239 -8.49 -6.62 -19.31
CA GLU A 239 -8.69 -5.44 -20.17
C GLU A 239 -8.46 -4.12 -19.39
N GLN A 240 -8.90 -4.07 -18.12
CA GLN A 240 -8.68 -2.91 -17.24
C GLN A 240 -7.21 -2.82 -16.80
N VAL A 241 -6.55 -3.95 -16.59
CA VAL A 241 -5.11 -4.02 -16.30
C VAL A 241 -4.30 -3.49 -17.47
N ASP A 242 -4.59 -3.95 -18.69
CA ASP A 242 -3.93 -3.51 -19.92
C ASP A 242 -4.11 -2.01 -20.12
N HIS A 243 -5.31 -1.51 -19.90
CA HIS A 243 -5.62 -0.09 -19.99
C HIS A 243 -4.82 0.73 -18.95
N LEU A 244 -4.73 0.28 -17.70
CA LEU A 244 -3.96 0.98 -16.67
C LEU A 244 -2.45 1.01 -16.99
N ILE A 245 -1.92 -0.08 -17.55
CA ILE A 245 -0.54 -0.15 -18.04
C ILE A 245 -0.35 0.90 -19.16
N ASP A 246 -1.26 0.96 -20.12
CA ASP A 246 -1.20 1.94 -21.20
C ASP A 246 -1.24 3.38 -20.69
N LEU A 247 -2.04 3.68 -19.66
CA LEU A 247 -2.06 5.00 -19.03
C LEU A 247 -0.71 5.33 -18.37
N TYR A 248 -0.11 4.39 -17.67
CA TYR A 248 1.18 4.62 -17.01
C TYR A 248 2.30 4.86 -18.04
N PHE A 249 2.33 4.12 -19.13
CA PHE A 249 3.36 4.21 -20.18
C PHE A 249 2.98 5.14 -21.34
N GLU A 250 1.84 5.82 -21.27
CA GLU A 250 1.34 6.70 -22.36
C GLU A 250 1.27 5.96 -23.70
N GLY A 251 0.83 4.71 -23.67
CA GLY A 251 0.70 3.85 -24.84
C GLY A 251 2.02 3.25 -25.37
N ASN A 252 3.15 3.43 -24.64
CA ASN A 252 4.48 2.99 -25.09
C ASN A 252 5.06 1.86 -24.22
N CYS A 253 4.23 0.91 -23.77
CA CYS A 253 4.69 -0.26 -23.03
C CYS A 253 5.11 -1.36 -24.02
N ASP A 254 6.37 -1.80 -23.96
CA ASP A 254 6.82 -2.98 -24.69
C ASP A 254 6.29 -4.29 -24.09
N ASP A 255 6.23 -5.34 -24.89
CA ASP A 255 5.63 -6.62 -24.50
C ASP A 255 6.35 -7.28 -23.31
N ARG A 256 7.68 -7.20 -23.25
CA ARG A 256 8.47 -7.75 -22.14
C ARG A 256 8.14 -7.06 -20.82
N THR A 257 8.03 -5.74 -20.83
CA THR A 257 7.62 -4.95 -19.66
C THR A 257 6.18 -5.27 -19.26
N ARG A 258 5.28 -5.43 -20.21
CA ARG A 258 3.89 -5.82 -19.96
C ARG A 258 3.80 -7.20 -19.31
N ILE A 259 4.48 -8.19 -19.85
CA ILE A 259 4.55 -9.55 -19.28
C ILE A 259 5.16 -9.51 -17.87
N LYS A 260 6.21 -8.70 -17.64
CA LYS A 260 6.77 -8.52 -16.31
C LYS A 260 5.73 -7.97 -15.32
N ILE A 261 4.90 -7.03 -15.73
CA ILE A 261 3.81 -6.52 -14.88
C ILE A 261 2.78 -7.61 -14.58
N TYR A 262 2.44 -8.46 -15.55
CA TYR A 262 1.59 -9.62 -15.29
C TYR A 262 2.23 -10.60 -14.29
N CYS A 263 3.54 -10.78 -14.35
CA CYS A 263 4.27 -11.55 -13.32
C CYS A 263 4.10 -10.89 -11.94
N TYR A 264 4.24 -9.57 -11.82
CA TYR A 264 4.03 -8.86 -10.56
C TYR A 264 2.60 -8.98 -10.06
N ILE A 265 1.60 -8.97 -10.92
CA ILE A 265 0.20 -9.19 -10.52
C ILE A 265 0.03 -10.58 -9.89
N ALA A 266 0.64 -11.62 -10.47
CA ALA A 266 0.60 -12.96 -9.88
C ALA A 266 1.33 -13.02 -8.53
N VAL A 267 2.53 -12.45 -8.44
CA VAL A 267 3.35 -12.43 -7.22
C VAL A 267 2.65 -11.64 -6.12
N CYS A 268 2.20 -10.41 -6.40
CA CYS A 268 1.50 -9.57 -5.44
C CYS A 268 0.16 -10.19 -5.01
N GLY A 269 -0.56 -10.84 -5.93
CA GLY A 269 -1.78 -11.58 -5.60
C GLY A 269 -1.54 -12.66 -4.55
N LEU A 270 -0.48 -13.47 -4.71
CA LEU A 270 -0.13 -14.48 -3.72
C LEU A 270 0.38 -13.86 -2.41
N LEU A 271 1.21 -12.83 -2.49
CA LEU A 271 1.72 -12.10 -1.34
C LEU A 271 0.58 -11.59 -0.44
N TRP A 272 -0.39 -10.89 -1.02
CA TRP A 272 -1.52 -10.35 -0.27
C TRP A 272 -2.52 -11.42 0.16
N SER A 273 -2.64 -12.51 -0.59
CA SER A 273 -3.36 -13.70 -0.13
C SER A 273 -2.72 -14.28 1.14
N ASN A 274 -1.39 -14.39 1.19
CA ASN A 274 -0.67 -14.85 2.38
C ASN A 274 -0.84 -13.91 3.57
N TRP A 275 -0.85 -12.61 3.33
CA TRP A 275 -1.17 -11.61 4.35
C TRP A 275 -2.59 -11.78 4.89
N CYS A 276 -3.59 -12.02 4.02
CA CYS A 276 -4.97 -12.29 4.44
C CYS A 276 -5.08 -13.57 5.28
N GLU A 277 -4.33 -14.62 4.93
CA GLU A 277 -4.26 -15.86 5.71
C GLU A 277 -3.70 -15.62 7.12
N TYR A 278 -2.65 -14.81 7.24
CA TYR A 278 -2.13 -14.40 8.54
C TYR A 278 -3.18 -13.63 9.35
N LYS A 279 -3.85 -12.67 8.74
CA LYS A 279 -4.92 -11.89 9.42
C LYS A 279 -6.11 -12.77 9.82
N ARG A 280 -6.46 -13.77 9.01
CA ARG A 280 -7.48 -14.78 9.34
C ARG A 280 -7.11 -15.54 10.62
N LYS A 281 -5.84 -15.89 10.79
CA LYS A 281 -5.34 -16.51 12.03
C LYS A 281 -5.55 -15.60 13.25
N LEU A 282 -5.48 -14.29 13.08
CA LEU A 282 -5.78 -13.29 14.12
C LEU A 282 -7.30 -13.00 14.27
N GLY A 283 -8.17 -13.76 13.60
CA GLY A 283 -9.62 -13.60 13.67
C GLY A 283 -10.19 -12.52 12.75
N VAL A 284 -9.42 -12.02 11.78
CA VAL A 284 -9.90 -11.04 10.80
C VAL A 284 -10.08 -11.72 9.44
N GLU A 285 -11.31 -11.81 8.95
CA GLU A 285 -11.63 -12.43 7.68
C GLU A 285 -11.90 -11.37 6.60
N PHE A 286 -11.32 -11.56 5.41
CA PHE A 286 -11.48 -10.68 4.24
C PHE A 286 -12.38 -11.27 3.16
N GLY A 287 -12.93 -12.47 3.37
CA GLY A 287 -13.93 -13.10 2.50
C GLY A 287 -13.54 -13.14 1.02
N GLU A 288 -14.35 -12.54 0.18
CA GLU A 288 -14.13 -12.52 -1.28
C GLU A 288 -12.81 -11.85 -1.68
N TYR A 289 -12.37 -10.83 -0.96
CA TYR A 289 -11.10 -10.15 -1.25
C TYR A 289 -9.90 -11.12 -1.21
N SER A 290 -9.77 -11.92 -0.14
CA SER A 290 -8.70 -12.92 -0.04
C SER A 290 -8.73 -13.92 -1.20
N LEU A 291 -9.93 -14.43 -1.55
CA LEU A 291 -10.09 -15.33 -2.67
C LEU A 291 -9.70 -14.70 -4.01
N ARG A 292 -10.03 -13.42 -4.22
CA ARG A 292 -9.65 -12.68 -5.44
C ARG A 292 -8.15 -12.52 -5.55
N GLN A 293 -7.46 -12.18 -4.46
CA GLN A 293 -6.00 -12.11 -4.44
C GLN A 293 -5.36 -13.46 -4.81
N TYR A 294 -5.84 -14.54 -4.24
CA TYR A 294 -5.37 -15.88 -4.59
C TYR A 294 -5.62 -16.26 -6.06
N ARG A 295 -6.75 -15.84 -6.63
CA ARG A 295 -7.07 -16.04 -8.04
C ARG A 295 -6.12 -15.29 -8.96
N TYR A 296 -5.70 -14.06 -8.62
CA TYR A 296 -4.69 -13.33 -9.40
C TYR A 296 -3.40 -14.13 -9.55
N ALA A 297 -2.93 -14.78 -8.49
CA ALA A 297 -1.75 -15.65 -8.58
C ALA A 297 -1.90 -16.75 -9.62
N LYS A 298 -3.06 -17.39 -9.68
CA LYS A 298 -3.32 -18.52 -10.59
C LYS A 298 -3.57 -18.06 -12.03
N ASP A 299 -4.39 -17.04 -12.20
CA ASP A 299 -4.86 -16.61 -13.52
C ASP A 299 -3.74 -15.89 -14.27
N TYR A 300 -2.98 -15.03 -13.59
CA TYR A 300 -1.87 -14.31 -14.23
C TYR A 300 -0.65 -15.20 -14.49
N TYR A 301 -0.41 -16.24 -13.67
CA TYR A 301 0.55 -17.27 -14.06
C TYR A 301 0.20 -17.90 -15.42
N LYS A 302 -1.07 -18.26 -15.64
CA LYS A 302 -1.53 -18.83 -16.91
C LYS A 302 -1.39 -17.84 -18.07
N ILE A 303 -1.76 -16.56 -17.85
CA ILE A 303 -1.62 -15.50 -18.84
C ILE A 303 -0.15 -15.37 -19.24
N VAL A 304 0.78 -15.28 -18.28
CA VAL A 304 2.22 -15.20 -18.55
C VAL A 304 2.70 -16.39 -19.37
N GLN A 305 2.27 -17.62 -19.04
CA GLN A 305 2.65 -18.81 -19.82
C GLN A 305 2.11 -18.79 -21.25
N GLN A 306 0.94 -18.20 -21.48
CA GLN A 306 0.37 -18.03 -22.83
C GLN A 306 1.18 -17.00 -23.63
N GLU A 307 1.41 -15.82 -23.08
CA GLU A 307 2.18 -14.74 -23.73
C GLU A 307 3.60 -15.20 -24.08
N LEU A 308 4.33 -15.86 -23.16
CA LEU A 308 5.65 -16.42 -23.43
C LEU A 308 5.64 -17.56 -24.48
N GLY A 309 4.56 -18.34 -24.56
CA GLY A 309 4.37 -19.36 -25.58
C GLY A 309 4.11 -18.77 -26.97
N GLU A 310 3.52 -17.61 -27.07
CA GLU A 310 3.29 -16.86 -28.32
C GLU A 310 4.56 -16.15 -28.80
N GLU A 311 5.31 -15.50 -27.90
CA GLU A 311 6.65 -14.94 -28.22
C GLU A 311 7.61 -16.01 -28.78
N GLY A 312 7.61 -17.21 -28.20
CA GLY A 312 8.42 -18.33 -28.70
C GLY A 312 8.06 -18.78 -30.12
N LYS A 313 6.80 -18.58 -30.56
CA LYS A 313 6.35 -18.87 -31.92
C LYS A 313 6.77 -17.80 -32.93
N GLU A 314 6.78 -16.53 -32.55
CA GLU A 314 7.25 -15.43 -33.43
C GLU A 314 8.75 -15.50 -33.70
N ILE A 315 9.55 -15.95 -32.74
CA ILE A 315 11.02 -16.12 -32.92
C ILE A 315 11.31 -17.29 -33.87
N CYS A 316 10.48 -18.32 -33.92
CA CYS A 316 10.64 -19.46 -34.83
C CYS A 316 10.15 -19.20 -36.27
N THR A 317 9.48 -18.08 -36.52
CA THR A 317 8.92 -17.72 -37.83
C THR A 317 9.70 -16.64 -38.57
N LYS A 318 10.81 -16.15 -38.02
CA LYS A 318 11.79 -15.26 -38.64
C LYS A 318 13.12 -15.99 -38.86
#